data_cce7e0c873560b059bf09862158cb33b
#
_entry.id   cce7e0c873560b059bf09862158cb33b
#
_cell.length_a   1.000
_cell.length_b   1.000
_cell.length_c   1.000
_cell.angle_alpha   90.00
_cell.angle_beta   90.00
_cell.angle_gamma   90.00
#
_symmetry.space_group_name_H-M   'P 1'
#
loop_
_entity.id
_entity.type
_entity.pdbx_description
1 polymer ?
#
loop_
_entity_poly.entity_id
_entity_poly.type
_entity_poly.pdbx_seq_one_letter_code
_entity_poly.pdbx_strand_id
1 'polypeptide(L)'
;MKTTTRSSPILFDDFLELAGTDLRQAQLIVFTGVSGSGKSSALRFLCDQHPAFSGEPQQWIWVPGKSPDPAQLRGNRLVVVDEVSHPRQLPLVARLLKQNQTVAVASHLRPAWFLPLRLAWRIHHFRTARDPAKISRYLCRLGIPHTAGAVAEFCRLYGSSYLDLDCILERYPGKSLDQALHLTLKLDRLTHLRAEKWPPVMPVIQAGPAEEEPGELPQNLATAGEQE
;
A
#
# COMPACT_ATOMS: atom_id res chain seq x y z
N MET A 1 -2.45 -36.40 -8.58
CA MET A 1 -2.91 -35.34 -9.48
C MET A 1 -3.43 -34.19 -8.61
N LYS A 2 -2.69 -33.09 -8.49
CA LYS A 2 -3.15 -31.89 -7.77
C LYS A 2 -3.85 -31.02 -8.80
N THR A 3 -5.16 -30.94 -8.71
CA THR A 3 -5.99 -29.98 -9.46
C THR A 3 -5.68 -28.59 -8.94
N THR A 4 -4.86 -27.84 -9.66
CA THR A 4 -4.66 -26.42 -9.45
C THR A 4 -5.94 -25.73 -9.93
N THR A 5 -6.80 -25.35 -9.01
CA THR A 5 -7.93 -24.46 -9.26
C THR A 5 -7.34 -23.15 -9.77
N ARG A 6 -7.44 -22.90 -11.08
CA ARG A 6 -7.20 -21.58 -11.68
C ARG A 6 -8.24 -20.65 -11.07
N SER A 7 -7.85 -19.89 -10.05
CA SER A 7 -8.60 -18.71 -9.66
C SER A 7 -8.70 -17.80 -10.88
N SER A 8 -9.92 -17.40 -11.23
CA SER A 8 -10.15 -16.40 -12.27
C SER A 8 -9.26 -15.19 -11.99
N PRO A 9 -8.59 -14.63 -13.00
CA PRO A 9 -7.74 -13.48 -12.80
C PRO A 9 -8.59 -12.37 -12.19
N ILE A 10 -8.15 -11.84 -11.05
CA ILE A 10 -8.77 -10.67 -10.42
C ILE A 10 -8.54 -9.51 -11.38
N LEU A 11 -9.59 -9.08 -12.06
CA LEU A 11 -9.56 -7.91 -12.93
C LEU A 11 -9.47 -6.67 -12.01
N PHE A 12 -8.31 -6.00 -12.04
CA PHE A 12 -8.16 -4.72 -11.35
C PHE A 12 -8.84 -3.62 -12.14
N ASP A 13 -9.65 -2.82 -11.45
CA ASP A 13 -10.28 -1.65 -12.06
C ASP A 13 -9.22 -0.63 -12.48
N ASP A 14 -9.37 -0.09 -13.69
CA ASP A 14 -8.54 1.00 -14.19
C ASP A 14 -9.01 2.35 -13.61
N PHE A 15 -8.73 2.56 -12.33
CA PHE A 15 -9.13 3.77 -11.61
C PHE A 15 -8.51 5.07 -12.17
N LEU A 16 -7.39 4.95 -12.86
CA LEU A 16 -6.62 6.09 -13.37
C LEU A 16 -6.71 6.24 -14.88
N GLU A 17 -7.57 5.44 -15.54
CA GLU A 17 -7.76 5.48 -16.99
C GLU A 17 -6.46 5.24 -17.77
N LEU A 18 -5.65 4.30 -17.27
CA LEU A 18 -4.33 3.98 -17.81
C LEU A 18 -4.41 3.29 -19.18
N ALA A 19 -5.49 2.54 -19.42
CA ALA A 19 -5.66 1.77 -20.66
C ALA A 19 -5.59 2.65 -21.92
N GLY A 20 -6.04 3.91 -21.81
CA GLY A 20 -5.97 4.89 -22.90
C GLY A 20 -4.65 5.67 -22.98
N THR A 21 -3.70 5.44 -22.06
CA THR A 21 -2.45 6.19 -22.00
C THR A 21 -1.32 5.44 -22.70
N ASP A 22 -0.64 6.06 -23.65
CA ASP A 22 0.55 5.44 -24.26
C ASP A 22 1.75 5.52 -23.31
N LEU A 23 2.09 4.40 -22.72
CA LEU A 23 3.21 4.24 -21.78
C LEU A 23 4.42 3.49 -22.38
N ARG A 24 4.41 3.18 -23.69
CA ARG A 24 5.47 2.41 -24.34
C ARG A 24 6.85 3.07 -24.25
N GLN A 25 6.87 4.40 -24.21
CA GLN A 25 8.11 5.18 -24.13
C GLN A 25 8.41 5.68 -22.71
N ALA A 26 7.55 5.36 -21.74
CA ALA A 26 7.78 5.75 -20.36
C ALA A 26 8.97 4.98 -19.77
N GLN A 27 9.92 5.70 -19.20
CA GLN A 27 11.03 5.10 -18.43
C GLN A 27 10.67 5.04 -16.96
N LEU A 28 9.98 6.06 -16.44
CA LEU A 28 9.50 6.10 -15.07
C LEU A 28 8.01 6.44 -15.04
N ILE A 29 7.22 5.59 -14.41
CA ILE A 29 5.81 5.80 -14.16
C ILE A 29 5.63 5.99 -12.66
N VAL A 30 5.09 7.12 -12.23
CA VAL A 30 4.96 7.46 -10.80
C VAL A 30 3.49 7.64 -10.44
N PHE A 31 3.03 6.87 -9.48
CA PHE A 31 1.72 7.05 -8.85
C PHE A 31 1.89 7.67 -7.47
N THR A 32 1.33 8.86 -7.27
CA THR A 32 1.38 9.55 -5.97
C THR A 32 -0.02 9.82 -5.44
N GLY A 33 -0.19 9.72 -4.11
CA GLY A 33 -1.45 10.01 -3.45
C GLY A 33 -1.52 9.44 -2.05
N VAL A 34 -2.68 9.63 -1.40
CA VAL A 34 -2.94 9.14 -0.05
C VAL A 34 -2.92 7.61 0.02
N SER A 35 -2.82 7.06 1.22
CA SER A 35 -3.00 5.62 1.43
C SER A 35 -4.39 5.17 0.97
N GLY A 36 -4.51 3.95 0.47
CA GLY A 36 -5.79 3.42 0.00
C GLY A 36 -6.36 4.05 -1.28
N SER A 37 -5.64 4.94 -1.95
CA SER A 37 -6.13 5.64 -3.16
C SER A 37 -5.97 4.86 -4.47
N GLY A 38 -5.68 3.56 -4.40
CA GLY A 38 -5.59 2.69 -5.57
C GLY A 38 -4.23 2.66 -6.27
N LYS A 39 -3.15 3.19 -5.68
CA LYS A 39 -1.80 3.18 -6.28
C LYS A 39 -1.30 1.77 -6.59
N SER A 40 -1.38 0.87 -5.62
CA SER A 40 -0.96 -0.54 -5.80
C SER A 40 -1.87 -1.27 -6.79
N SER A 41 -3.17 -0.95 -6.83
CA SER A 41 -4.08 -1.47 -7.84
C SER A 41 -3.71 -0.99 -9.24
N ALA A 42 -3.31 0.29 -9.39
CA ALA A 42 -2.81 0.83 -10.66
C ALA A 42 -1.52 0.13 -11.11
N LEU A 43 -0.60 -0.16 -10.18
CA LEU A 43 0.60 -0.94 -10.49
C LEU A 43 0.26 -2.35 -10.98
N ARG A 44 -0.69 -3.03 -10.33
CA ARG A 44 -1.16 -4.35 -10.77
C ARG A 44 -1.85 -4.29 -12.12
N PHE A 45 -2.68 -3.27 -12.36
CA PHE A 45 -3.27 -3.04 -13.69
C PHE A 45 -2.20 -2.91 -14.77
N LEU A 46 -1.12 -2.16 -14.53
CA LEU A 46 0.01 -2.07 -15.46
C LEU A 46 0.60 -3.43 -15.77
N CYS A 47 0.82 -4.25 -14.74
CA CYS A 47 1.42 -5.57 -14.89
C CYS A 47 0.54 -6.53 -15.68
N ASP A 48 -0.73 -6.60 -15.31
CA ASP A 48 -1.58 -7.70 -15.73
C ASP A 48 -2.41 -7.38 -16.99
N GLN A 49 -2.74 -6.10 -17.20
CA GLN A 49 -3.76 -5.71 -18.17
C GLN A 49 -3.31 -4.62 -19.16
N HIS A 50 -2.29 -3.81 -18.82
CA HIS A 50 -1.89 -2.72 -19.70
C HIS A 50 -1.18 -3.23 -20.95
N PRO A 51 -1.58 -2.82 -22.19
CA PRO A 51 -1.05 -3.38 -23.45
C PRO A 51 0.45 -3.19 -23.64
N ALA A 52 1.09 -2.23 -22.96
CA ALA A 52 2.52 -1.99 -23.06
C ALA A 52 3.36 -2.99 -22.24
N PHE A 53 2.77 -3.67 -21.24
CA PHE A 53 3.51 -4.47 -20.25
C PHE A 53 2.93 -5.85 -20.00
N SER A 54 1.65 -6.09 -20.30
CA SER A 54 1.01 -7.38 -20.13
C SER A 54 1.73 -8.46 -20.95
N GLY A 55 2.06 -9.59 -20.30
CA GLY A 55 2.79 -10.70 -20.92
C GLY A 55 4.31 -10.51 -21.02
N GLU A 56 4.85 -9.36 -20.67
CA GLU A 56 6.29 -9.08 -20.67
C GLU A 56 6.96 -9.46 -19.34
N PRO A 57 8.29 -9.73 -19.30
CA PRO A 57 9.00 -10.01 -18.07
C PRO A 57 8.89 -8.85 -17.07
N GLN A 58 8.43 -9.17 -15.87
CA GLN A 58 8.15 -8.19 -14.81
C GLN A 58 8.72 -8.65 -13.48
N GLN A 59 9.07 -7.67 -12.63
CA GLN A 59 9.50 -7.91 -11.27
C GLN A 59 8.82 -6.93 -10.33
N TRP A 60 8.25 -7.45 -9.25
CA TRP A 60 7.61 -6.66 -8.19
C TRP A 60 8.51 -6.56 -6.97
N ILE A 61 8.72 -5.35 -6.49
CA ILE A 61 9.50 -5.05 -5.28
C ILE A 61 8.62 -4.29 -4.31
N TRP A 62 8.49 -4.81 -3.12
CA TRP A 62 7.82 -4.10 -2.03
C TRP A 62 8.86 -3.47 -1.10
N VAL A 63 8.75 -2.14 -0.91
CA VAL A 63 9.62 -1.38 -0.01
C VAL A 63 8.74 -0.88 1.15
N PRO A 64 8.71 -1.54 2.32
CA PRO A 64 9.79 -1.47 3.30
C PRO A 64 10.53 -2.78 3.59
N GLY A 65 10.44 -3.76 2.75
CA GLY A 65 11.24 -4.99 2.91
C GLY A 65 12.73 -4.81 2.62
N LYS A 66 13.49 -5.92 2.69
CA LYS A 66 14.88 -5.91 2.20
C LYS A 66 14.87 -5.56 0.73
N SER A 67 15.56 -4.49 0.35
CA SER A 67 15.77 -4.18 -1.06
C SER A 67 16.45 -5.37 -1.74
N PRO A 68 15.85 -5.97 -2.78
CA PRO A 68 16.51 -7.01 -3.52
C PRO A 68 17.79 -6.46 -4.14
N ASP A 69 18.76 -7.33 -4.39
CA ASP A 69 19.96 -6.94 -5.13
C ASP A 69 19.55 -6.44 -6.52
N PRO A 70 19.81 -5.18 -6.86
CA PRO A 70 19.45 -4.63 -8.16
C PRO A 70 20.05 -5.43 -9.33
N ALA A 71 21.15 -6.17 -9.11
CA ALA A 71 21.74 -7.03 -10.13
C ALA A 71 20.81 -8.18 -10.56
N GLN A 72 19.98 -8.68 -9.64
CA GLN A 72 19.00 -9.73 -9.91
C GLN A 72 17.79 -9.24 -10.72
N LEU A 73 17.63 -7.92 -10.83
CA LEU A 73 16.51 -7.27 -11.48
C LEU A 73 16.81 -6.77 -12.90
N ARG A 74 17.98 -7.11 -13.43
CA ARG A 74 18.38 -6.67 -14.76
C ARG A 74 17.57 -7.33 -15.87
N GLY A 75 17.28 -6.57 -16.91
CA GLY A 75 16.65 -7.09 -18.14
C GLY A 75 15.13 -7.26 -18.07
N ASN A 76 14.48 -6.85 -16.98
CA ASN A 76 13.03 -6.82 -16.95
C ASN A 76 12.47 -5.67 -17.79
N ARG A 77 11.38 -5.92 -18.51
CA ARG A 77 10.65 -4.90 -19.26
C ARG A 77 10.04 -3.86 -18.30
N LEU A 78 9.51 -4.33 -17.18
CA LEU A 78 8.90 -3.52 -16.15
C LEU A 78 9.39 -3.96 -14.76
N VAL A 79 9.89 -3.02 -13.97
CA VAL A 79 10.15 -3.22 -12.54
C VAL A 79 9.19 -2.34 -11.75
N VAL A 80 8.43 -2.98 -10.88
CA VAL A 80 7.45 -2.30 -10.03
C VAL A 80 8.02 -2.12 -8.64
N VAL A 81 7.97 -0.89 -8.12
CA VAL A 81 8.40 -0.56 -6.76
C VAL A 81 7.21 0.00 -6.00
N ASP A 82 6.66 -0.80 -5.11
CA ASP A 82 5.53 -0.40 -4.29
C ASP A 82 6.01 0.19 -2.96
N GLU A 83 5.23 1.13 -2.39
CA GLU A 83 5.41 1.73 -1.06
C GLU A 83 6.67 2.60 -0.90
N VAL A 84 7.04 3.37 -1.93
CA VAL A 84 8.11 4.38 -1.79
C VAL A 84 7.60 5.55 -0.93
N SER A 85 7.97 5.53 0.35
CA SER A 85 7.49 6.49 1.36
C SER A 85 8.55 7.51 1.81
N HIS A 86 9.85 7.24 1.53
CA HIS A 86 10.94 8.07 2.01
C HIS A 86 11.89 8.49 0.87
N PRO A 87 12.38 9.76 0.85
CA PRO A 87 13.30 10.24 -0.18
C PRO A 87 14.60 9.43 -0.31
N ARG A 88 15.07 8.81 0.77
CA ARG A 88 16.26 7.93 0.76
C ARG A 88 16.10 6.68 -0.14
N GLN A 89 14.88 6.37 -0.58
CA GLN A 89 14.60 5.27 -1.50
C GLN A 89 14.75 5.66 -2.98
N LEU A 90 14.82 6.96 -3.30
CA LEU A 90 14.98 7.44 -4.67
C LEU A 90 16.29 6.99 -5.35
N PRO A 91 17.44 6.88 -4.67
CA PRO A 91 18.64 6.30 -5.26
C PRO A 91 18.44 4.86 -5.75
N LEU A 92 17.62 4.04 -5.06
CA LEU A 92 17.23 2.71 -5.55
C LEU A 92 16.47 2.83 -6.88
N VAL A 93 15.46 3.70 -6.94
CA VAL A 93 14.67 3.94 -8.16
C VAL A 93 15.59 4.38 -9.31
N ALA A 94 16.51 5.32 -9.06
CA ALA A 94 17.49 5.78 -10.06
C ALA A 94 18.41 4.65 -10.54
N ARG A 95 18.84 3.74 -9.66
CA ARG A 95 19.65 2.57 -10.02
C ARG A 95 18.85 1.60 -10.88
N LEU A 96 17.61 1.32 -10.54
CA LEU A 96 16.73 0.46 -11.33
C LEU A 96 16.47 1.02 -12.73
N LEU A 97 16.28 2.34 -12.85
CA LEU A 97 16.12 3.03 -14.14
C LEU A 97 17.34 2.90 -15.06
N LYS A 98 18.54 2.78 -14.49
CA LYS A 98 19.77 2.53 -15.28
C LYS A 98 19.88 1.10 -15.81
N GLN A 99 19.15 0.16 -15.23
CA GLN A 99 19.30 -1.27 -15.48
C GLN A 99 18.11 -1.89 -16.22
N ASN A 100 16.96 -1.23 -16.20
CA ASN A 100 15.70 -1.74 -16.73
C ASN A 100 15.07 -0.74 -17.71
N GLN A 101 14.15 -1.23 -18.54
CA GLN A 101 13.52 -0.38 -19.55
C GLN A 101 12.52 0.59 -18.93
N THR A 102 11.67 0.10 -18.02
CA THR A 102 10.67 0.90 -17.33
C THR A 102 10.62 0.56 -15.85
N VAL A 103 10.48 1.58 -15.02
CA VAL A 103 10.24 1.43 -13.58
C VAL A 103 8.91 2.11 -13.24
N ALA A 104 8.00 1.39 -12.61
CA ALA A 104 6.74 1.94 -12.09
C ALA A 104 6.78 2.02 -10.56
N VAL A 105 6.40 3.15 -10.02
CA VAL A 105 6.53 3.45 -8.58
C VAL A 105 5.20 3.90 -7.98
N ALA A 106 4.76 3.25 -6.90
CA ALA A 106 3.73 3.81 -6.02
C ALA A 106 4.40 4.51 -4.84
N SER A 107 4.02 5.77 -4.60
CA SER A 107 4.71 6.61 -3.64
C SER A 107 3.77 7.49 -2.82
N HIS A 108 4.15 7.72 -1.57
CA HIS A 108 3.57 8.72 -0.68
C HIS A 108 4.33 10.06 -0.72
N LEU A 109 5.44 10.11 -1.45
CA LEU A 109 6.24 11.33 -1.59
C LEU A 109 5.50 12.38 -2.41
N ARG A 110 5.80 13.65 -2.10
CA ARG A 110 5.32 14.75 -2.94
C ARG A 110 5.93 14.66 -4.35
N PRO A 111 5.19 15.03 -5.40
CA PRO A 111 5.67 15.01 -6.79
C PRO A 111 7.02 15.71 -7.00
N ALA A 112 7.30 16.75 -6.22
CA ALA A 112 8.56 17.51 -6.30
C ALA A 112 9.81 16.66 -6.07
N TRP A 113 9.72 15.57 -5.29
CA TRP A 113 10.86 14.67 -5.06
C TRP A 113 11.31 13.93 -6.31
N PHE A 114 10.43 13.79 -7.31
CA PHE A 114 10.76 13.13 -8.58
C PHE A 114 11.28 14.10 -9.64
N LEU A 115 11.28 15.43 -9.38
CA LEU A 115 11.76 16.43 -10.33
C LEU A 115 13.21 16.21 -10.80
N PRO A 116 14.18 15.87 -9.93
CA PRO A 116 15.55 15.62 -10.37
C PRO A 116 15.64 14.46 -11.38
N LEU A 117 14.79 13.44 -11.24
CA LEU A 117 14.76 12.31 -12.15
C LEU A 117 14.22 12.68 -13.55
N ARG A 118 13.40 13.74 -13.65
CA ARG A 118 12.88 14.25 -14.95
C ARG A 118 13.96 14.80 -15.87
N LEU A 119 15.11 15.19 -15.33
CA LEU A 119 16.25 15.68 -16.12
C LEU A 119 16.92 14.56 -16.92
N ALA A 120 16.84 13.33 -16.45
CA ALA A 120 17.52 12.19 -17.07
C ALA A 120 16.57 11.16 -17.70
N TRP A 121 15.31 11.13 -17.30
CA TRP A 121 14.34 10.10 -17.71
C TRP A 121 12.99 10.67 -18.09
N ARG A 122 12.29 10.00 -19.02
CA ARG A 122 10.89 10.32 -19.37
C ARG A 122 9.95 9.84 -18.29
N ILE A 123 9.32 10.78 -17.57
CA ILE A 123 8.44 10.48 -16.44
C ILE A 123 6.98 10.73 -16.81
N HIS A 124 6.15 9.69 -16.63
CA HIS A 124 4.71 9.82 -16.56
C HIS A 124 4.28 9.84 -15.11
N HIS A 125 3.59 10.91 -14.70
CA HIS A 125 3.19 11.10 -13.32
C HIS A 125 1.67 11.14 -13.18
N PHE A 126 1.14 10.17 -12.48
CA PHE A 126 -0.28 10.05 -12.15
C PHE A 126 -0.50 10.43 -10.68
N ARG A 127 -1.47 11.31 -10.47
CA ARG A 127 -1.90 11.67 -9.13
C ARG A 127 -3.22 10.98 -8.83
N THR A 128 -3.26 10.19 -7.77
CA THR A 128 -4.51 9.69 -7.20
C THR A 128 -5.09 10.79 -6.29
N ALA A 129 -5.24 12.00 -6.86
CA ALA A 129 -5.68 13.16 -6.11
C ALA A 129 -7.15 13.02 -5.70
N ARG A 130 -7.59 13.92 -4.81
CA ARG A 130 -8.98 14.09 -4.44
C ARG A 130 -9.84 14.27 -5.68
N ASP A 131 -10.48 13.21 -6.12
CA ASP A 131 -11.33 13.18 -7.30
C ASP A 131 -12.70 12.63 -6.93
N PRO A 132 -13.66 13.51 -6.62
CA PRO A 132 -15.02 13.11 -6.27
C PRO A 132 -15.69 12.26 -7.36
N ALA A 133 -15.39 12.52 -8.63
CA ALA A 133 -16.00 11.77 -9.73
C ALA A 133 -15.61 10.29 -9.72
N LYS A 134 -14.36 9.97 -9.34
CA LYS A 134 -13.89 8.57 -9.19
C LYS A 134 -14.58 7.86 -8.04
N ILE A 135 -14.71 8.51 -6.89
CA ILE A 135 -15.43 7.96 -5.74
C ILE A 135 -16.91 7.74 -6.09
N SER A 136 -17.55 8.71 -6.74
CA SER A 136 -18.95 8.57 -7.17
C SER A 136 -19.11 7.39 -8.15
N ARG A 137 -18.24 7.23 -9.15
CA ARG A 137 -18.28 6.08 -10.07
C ARG A 137 -18.11 4.75 -9.34
N TYR A 138 -17.24 4.68 -8.36
CA TYR A 138 -17.04 3.48 -7.53
C TYR A 138 -18.30 3.14 -6.74
N LEU A 139 -18.92 4.12 -6.08
CA LEU A 139 -20.19 3.94 -5.36
C LEU A 139 -21.34 3.50 -6.28
N CYS A 140 -21.44 4.09 -7.48
CA CYS A 140 -22.43 3.68 -8.48
C CYS A 140 -22.27 2.21 -8.87
N ARG A 141 -21.04 1.72 -9.06
CA ARG A 141 -20.79 0.30 -9.36
C ARG A 141 -21.22 -0.63 -8.23
N LEU A 142 -21.00 -0.21 -6.99
CA LEU A 142 -21.41 -0.97 -5.81
C LEU A 142 -22.92 -0.84 -5.52
N GLY A 143 -23.65 -0.02 -6.27
CA GLY A 143 -25.06 0.25 -6.04
C GLY A 143 -25.34 1.00 -4.72
N ILE A 144 -24.34 1.73 -4.20
CA ILE A 144 -24.47 2.49 -2.94
C ILE A 144 -25.06 3.87 -3.22
N PRO A 145 -26.24 4.20 -2.64
CA PRO A 145 -26.83 5.53 -2.77
C PRO A 145 -25.93 6.60 -2.12
N HIS A 146 -25.76 7.73 -2.81
CA HIS A 146 -24.92 8.82 -2.33
C HIS A 146 -25.33 10.16 -2.95
N THR A 147 -25.08 11.25 -2.23
CA THR A 147 -25.19 12.61 -2.76
C THR A 147 -23.82 13.17 -3.14
N ALA A 148 -23.78 14.12 -4.06
CA ALA A 148 -22.54 14.81 -4.43
C ALA A 148 -21.90 15.51 -3.20
N GLY A 149 -22.72 16.00 -2.27
CA GLY A 149 -22.27 16.61 -1.02
C GLY A 149 -21.53 15.62 -0.12
N ALA A 150 -22.06 14.40 0.06
CA ALA A 150 -21.42 13.35 0.86
C ALA A 150 -20.09 12.90 0.23
N VAL A 151 -20.03 12.76 -1.09
CA VAL A 151 -18.79 12.41 -1.80
C VAL A 151 -17.75 13.53 -1.64
N ALA A 152 -18.14 14.79 -1.80
CA ALA A 152 -17.23 15.91 -1.61
C ALA A 152 -16.69 15.98 -0.18
N GLU A 153 -17.54 15.77 0.82
CA GLU A 153 -17.14 15.75 2.23
C GLU A 153 -16.23 14.57 2.55
N PHE A 154 -16.55 13.37 2.04
CA PHE A 154 -15.67 12.22 2.14
C PHE A 154 -14.28 12.51 1.56
N CYS A 155 -14.22 13.04 0.34
CA CYS A 155 -12.95 13.40 -0.30
C CYS A 155 -12.20 14.50 0.45
N ARG A 156 -12.90 15.41 1.13
CA ARG A 156 -12.29 16.44 1.96
C ARG A 156 -11.60 15.84 3.18
N LEU A 157 -12.20 14.86 3.82
CA LEU A 157 -11.73 14.24 5.07
C LEU A 157 -10.68 13.15 4.82
N TYR A 158 -10.97 12.25 3.89
CA TYR A 158 -10.19 11.02 3.66
C TYR A 158 -9.40 11.04 2.34
N GLY A 159 -9.51 12.12 1.56
CA GLY A 159 -9.00 12.13 0.19
C GLY A 159 -9.81 11.17 -0.69
N SER A 160 -9.18 10.58 -1.70
CA SER A 160 -9.82 9.53 -2.53
C SER A 160 -9.36 8.14 -2.08
N SER A 161 -9.44 7.87 -0.78
CA SER A 161 -9.06 6.58 -0.20
C SER A 161 -10.22 5.58 -0.33
N TYR A 162 -10.07 4.61 -1.21
CA TYR A 162 -11.06 3.51 -1.35
C TYR A 162 -11.07 2.62 -0.12
N LEU A 163 -9.92 2.44 0.54
CA LEU A 163 -9.83 1.64 1.77
C LEU A 163 -10.67 2.25 2.89
N ASP A 164 -10.55 3.56 3.12
CA ASP A 164 -11.35 4.24 4.15
C ASP A 164 -12.84 4.22 3.78
N LEU A 165 -13.16 4.35 2.48
CA LEU A 165 -14.53 4.25 1.99
C LEU A 165 -15.13 2.87 2.28
N ASP A 166 -14.41 1.80 1.92
CA ASP A 166 -14.86 0.43 2.15
C ASP A 166 -15.01 0.15 3.64
N CYS A 167 -14.07 0.58 4.49
CA CYS A 167 -14.19 0.46 5.94
C CYS A 167 -15.43 1.17 6.49
N ILE A 168 -15.78 2.35 5.96
CA ILE A 168 -16.99 3.07 6.39
C ILE A 168 -18.24 2.30 5.95
N LEU A 169 -18.29 1.82 4.70
CA LEU A 169 -19.44 1.10 4.17
C LEU A 169 -19.64 -0.27 4.84
N GLU A 170 -18.56 -0.99 5.11
CA GLU A 170 -18.60 -2.28 5.83
C GLU A 170 -19.10 -2.12 7.28
N ARG A 171 -18.74 -1.01 7.93
CA ARG A 171 -19.23 -0.70 9.28
C ARG A 171 -20.72 -0.44 9.34
N TYR A 172 -21.30 0.06 8.24
CA TYR A 172 -22.71 0.43 8.16
C TYR A 172 -23.41 -0.19 6.95
N PRO A 173 -23.56 -1.53 6.92
CA PRO A 173 -24.11 -2.24 5.77
C PRO A 173 -25.53 -1.78 5.45
N GLY A 174 -25.84 -1.62 4.16
CA GLY A 174 -27.15 -1.20 3.67
C GLY A 174 -27.51 0.28 3.88
N LYS A 175 -26.56 1.10 4.36
CA LYS A 175 -26.74 2.54 4.47
C LYS A 175 -26.23 3.26 3.21
N SER A 176 -26.80 4.45 2.93
CA SER A 176 -26.18 5.36 1.95
C SER A 176 -24.87 5.92 2.49
N LEU A 177 -23.99 6.42 1.58
CA LEU A 177 -22.76 7.09 2.01
C LEU A 177 -23.04 8.25 2.97
N ASP A 178 -24.11 9.03 2.71
CA ASP A 178 -24.52 10.16 3.56
C ASP A 178 -24.77 9.72 4.99
N GLN A 179 -25.53 8.64 5.17
CA GLN A 179 -25.83 8.08 6.49
C GLN A 179 -24.61 7.49 7.17
N ALA A 180 -23.82 6.70 6.43
CA ALA A 180 -22.63 6.04 6.96
C ALA A 180 -21.56 7.07 7.40
N LEU A 181 -21.35 8.10 6.60
CA LEU A 181 -20.41 9.19 6.91
C LEU A 181 -20.88 10.00 8.13
N HIS A 182 -22.16 10.33 8.20
CA HIS A 182 -22.73 11.03 9.36
C HIS A 182 -22.53 10.24 10.66
N LEU A 183 -22.77 8.93 10.64
CA LEU A 183 -22.58 8.06 11.79
C LEU A 183 -21.10 7.94 12.19
N THR A 184 -20.20 7.84 11.22
CA THR A 184 -18.75 7.80 11.45
C THR A 184 -18.29 9.08 12.14
N LEU A 185 -18.66 10.24 11.62
CA LEU A 185 -18.27 11.54 12.19
C LEU A 185 -18.86 11.78 13.58
N LYS A 186 -20.07 11.28 13.85
CA LYS A 186 -20.68 11.33 15.18
C LYS A 186 -19.92 10.47 16.18
N LEU A 187 -19.50 9.26 15.79
CA LEU A 187 -18.69 8.38 16.64
C LEU A 187 -17.31 8.98 16.93
N ASP A 188 -16.65 9.53 15.93
CA ASP A 188 -15.34 10.16 16.11
C ASP A 188 -15.40 11.32 17.10
N ARG A 189 -16.43 12.16 17.01
CA ARG A 189 -16.67 13.23 17.99
C ARG A 189 -16.90 12.70 19.41
N LEU A 190 -17.66 11.62 19.56
CA LEU A 190 -17.93 11.01 20.86
C LEU A 190 -16.68 10.35 21.46
N THR A 191 -15.83 9.73 20.63
CA THR A 191 -14.56 9.14 21.08
C THR A 191 -13.57 10.22 21.51
N HIS A 192 -13.47 11.34 20.81
CA HIS A 192 -12.65 12.48 21.23
C HIS A 192 -13.13 13.07 22.56
N LEU A 193 -14.43 13.28 22.73
CA LEU A 193 -14.99 13.77 23.98
C LEU A 193 -14.77 12.81 25.16
N ARG A 194 -14.76 11.49 24.90
CA ARG A 194 -14.40 10.49 25.93
C ARG A 194 -12.91 10.49 26.25
N ALA A 195 -12.04 10.63 25.26
CA ALA A 195 -10.60 10.70 25.47
C ALA A 195 -10.18 11.95 26.26
N GLU A 196 -10.87 13.09 26.06
CA GLU A 196 -10.64 14.30 26.83
C GLU A 196 -11.14 14.18 28.29
N LYS A 197 -12.23 13.45 28.52
CA LYS A 197 -12.81 13.25 29.86
C LYS A 197 -12.17 12.12 30.67
N TRP A 198 -11.57 11.16 29.97
CA TRP A 198 -10.90 10.01 30.58
C TRP A 198 -9.60 9.73 29.84
N PRO A 199 -8.49 10.33 30.29
CA PRO A 199 -7.19 9.90 29.83
C PRO A 199 -7.08 8.39 30.12
N PRO A 200 -6.57 7.58 29.19
CA PRO A 200 -6.42 6.16 29.41
C PRO A 200 -5.54 5.98 30.63
N VAL A 201 -6.10 5.45 31.70
CA VAL A 201 -5.31 4.91 32.80
C VAL A 201 -4.54 3.73 32.21
N MET A 202 -3.33 3.99 31.77
CA MET A 202 -2.41 2.91 31.44
C MET A 202 -2.29 2.07 32.71
N PRO A 203 -2.64 0.78 32.70
CA PRO A 203 -2.29 -0.09 33.79
C PRO A 203 -0.77 -0.02 33.90
N VAL A 204 -0.29 0.55 34.99
CA VAL A 204 1.11 0.41 35.36
C VAL A 204 1.30 -1.09 35.63
N ILE A 205 1.80 -1.79 34.64
CA ILE A 205 2.32 -3.13 34.85
C ILE A 205 3.55 -2.91 35.74
N GLN A 206 3.32 -2.96 37.04
CA GLN A 206 4.40 -3.13 37.99
C GLN A 206 5.00 -4.49 37.63
N ALA A 207 6.17 -4.44 36.97
CA ALA A 207 7.02 -5.60 36.89
C ALA A 207 7.29 -6.02 38.35
N GLY A 208 6.67 -7.11 38.78
CA GLY A 208 6.98 -7.71 40.03
C GLY A 208 8.49 -8.02 40.08
N PRO A 209 9.11 -7.95 41.27
CA PRO A 209 10.51 -8.31 41.40
C PRO A 209 10.71 -9.70 40.82
N ALA A 210 11.69 -9.83 39.94
CA ALA A 210 12.13 -11.11 39.43
C ALA A 210 12.59 -11.94 40.65
N GLU A 211 11.83 -12.98 40.99
CA GLU A 211 12.30 -14.00 41.91
C GLU A 211 13.46 -14.70 41.20
N GLU A 212 14.67 -14.36 41.64
CA GLU A 212 15.88 -15.13 41.36
C GLU A 212 15.73 -16.49 42.09
N GLU A 213 15.31 -17.51 41.38
CA GLU A 213 15.50 -18.88 41.86
C GLU A 213 17.00 -19.22 41.79
N PRO A 214 17.63 -19.60 42.94
CA PRO A 214 18.98 -20.11 42.94
C PRO A 214 18.95 -21.54 42.40
N GLY A 215 19.21 -21.71 41.10
CA GLY A 215 19.37 -23.02 40.48
C GLY A 215 20.62 -23.71 40.99
N GLU A 216 20.43 -24.73 41.82
CA GLU A 216 21.43 -25.68 42.20
C GLU A 216 22.07 -26.35 40.98
N LEU A 217 23.39 -26.23 40.91
CA LEU A 217 24.26 -27.04 40.04
C LEU A 217 24.27 -28.48 40.51
N PRO A 218 23.91 -29.48 39.73
CA PRO A 218 24.28 -30.85 40.03
C PRO A 218 25.73 -31.06 39.65
N GLN A 219 26.57 -31.16 40.68
CA GLN A 219 27.84 -31.90 40.62
C GLN A 219 27.53 -33.39 40.55
N ASN A 220 28.25 -34.08 39.72
CA ASN A 220 28.58 -35.51 39.68
C ASN A 220 28.49 -36.01 38.23
N LEU A 221 29.40 -36.74 37.69
CA LEU A 221 30.43 -37.65 38.20
C LEU A 221 31.43 -37.88 37.08
N ALA A 222 32.67 -37.87 37.49
CA ALA A 222 33.75 -38.52 36.74
C ALA A 222 33.53 -40.02 36.72
N THR A 223 34.04 -40.66 35.69
CA THR A 223 34.86 -41.89 35.67
C THR A 223 34.65 -42.66 34.36
N ALA A 224 35.74 -42.78 33.67
CA ALA A 224 36.44 -44.02 33.38
C ALA A 224 35.89 -44.92 32.27
N GLY A 225 36.82 -45.35 31.45
CA GLY A 225 36.76 -46.50 30.52
C GLY A 225 37.42 -46.18 29.19
N GLU A 226 38.63 -46.23 29.12
CA GLU A 226 39.63 -47.09 28.48
C GLU A 226 39.07 -48.27 27.67
N GLN A 227 39.81 -48.55 26.56
CA GLN A 227 39.82 -49.76 25.73
C GLN A 227 38.75 -49.81 24.63
N GLU A 228 39.11 -49.99 23.42
CA GLU A 228 40.17 -50.58 22.53
C GLU A 228 40.18 -49.84 21.17
#